data_62d51127dd86b95bef23b1ccfb26523e
#
_entry.id   62d51127dd86b95bef23b1ccfb26523e
#
_cell.length_a   1.000
_cell.length_b   1.000
_cell.length_c   1.000
_cell.angle_alpha   90.00
_cell.angle_beta   90.00
_cell.angle_gamma   90.00
#
_symmetry.space_group_name_H-M   'P 1'
#
loop_
_entity.id
_entity.type
_entity.pdbx_description
1 polymer ?
#
loop_
_entity_poly.entity_id
_entity_poly.type
_entity_poly.pdbx_seq_one_letter_code
_entity_poly.pdbx_strand_id
1 'polypeptide(L)'
;MATSEQPQVPAQPEQPAEQPPEPQPQVDIYEQIKVLTEEEKNVCPEKISEFITSLYTKGLIYKLKEGVKHLPTALYPSPIPKNLFDKVFFYQIAFNKIINKLSHDQAYIEKILEPIASKNNFIQKLLEISKKSLEYDKKQKIKLNIFRNDYLLDKDQKFLFLQECKLSSVDFGSYTNILLNFYNYFNKKYPSVFSKFTGKEKEVPENKGNTIEKISEAIIEAIKLAFPQIYKDSVLVFVTHKKFDFDLEKLLNELYDVHKIKSAKLTLSEINKKITKDEEGNLVLDGNKVSLVYFVSGDKEEDYPDEDSWKGRELVELSTAIKVPDINSFLASHKVFQYYLSKPDVIMHYNYNELILNDILRFFGGIYYIPDLEKEKQTELYNKIQSEPNKFILKSFSGPKNYVTGEKLKSVIPTGDAEPSDELKNGVIVESCNPPEHETVIIKDEKNVVESCISEYSIYGILLMNENNLVINKSVSYLVRTRNKDNLNDFESCLGDDTGKIAIDLPCLVETKVEPNLTHKIEVKAEDIQKYLDDLKAAEEEAKRKKEEEEKAKAEEEAKKKAEEEEAKKKEEEEKAKNTEEEKAKTEA
;
A
#
# COMPACT_ATOMS: atom_id res chain seq x y z
N MET A 1 4.38 -56.80 -81.13
CA MET A 1 4.88 -56.40 -79.81
C MET A 1 5.93 -55.34 -80.06
N ALA A 2 5.60 -54.11 -79.95
CA ALA A 2 6.51 -52.98 -80.13
C ALA A 2 6.55 -52.18 -78.80
N THR A 3 7.65 -52.20 -78.14
CA THR A 3 7.93 -51.41 -76.93
C THR A 3 8.39 -50.01 -77.34
N SER A 4 7.61 -49.04 -77.00
CA SER A 4 7.96 -47.61 -77.19
C SER A 4 8.79 -47.11 -76.03
N GLU A 5 10.04 -46.77 -76.32
CA GLU A 5 10.93 -46.01 -75.45
C GLU A 5 10.53 -44.53 -75.46
N GLN A 6 10.30 -43.99 -74.29
CA GLN A 6 10.14 -42.53 -74.11
C GLN A 6 11.53 -41.88 -73.92
N PRO A 7 11.78 -40.70 -74.49
CA PRO A 7 13.07 -40.02 -74.32
C PRO A 7 13.18 -39.37 -72.93
N GLN A 8 14.32 -39.60 -72.25
CA GLN A 8 14.70 -38.93 -71.02
C GLN A 8 15.02 -37.45 -71.26
N VAL A 9 14.36 -36.58 -70.50
CA VAL A 9 14.66 -35.14 -70.44
C VAL A 9 15.87 -34.94 -69.52
N PRO A 10 16.87 -34.15 -69.90
CA PRO A 10 18.03 -33.90 -69.06
C PRO A 10 17.63 -33.04 -67.83
N ALA A 11 18.11 -33.44 -66.64
CA ALA A 11 17.93 -32.72 -65.41
C ALA A 11 18.60 -31.31 -65.47
N GLN A 12 17.84 -30.29 -65.17
CA GLN A 12 18.41 -28.95 -64.95
C GLN A 12 19.26 -28.94 -63.69
N PRO A 13 20.37 -28.18 -63.65
CA PRO A 13 21.19 -28.03 -62.43
C PRO A 13 20.39 -27.32 -61.34
N GLU A 14 20.31 -27.91 -60.15
CA GLU A 14 19.75 -27.31 -58.95
C GLU A 14 20.49 -26.00 -58.62
N GLN A 15 19.75 -24.89 -58.61
CA GLN A 15 20.28 -23.64 -58.07
C GLN A 15 20.53 -23.84 -56.57
N PRO A 16 21.64 -23.31 -56.00
CA PRO A 16 21.88 -23.35 -54.57
C PRO A 16 20.72 -22.63 -53.85
N ALA A 17 20.08 -23.28 -52.87
CA ALA A 17 19.08 -22.67 -52.04
C ALA A 17 19.66 -21.40 -51.39
N GLU A 18 19.10 -20.24 -51.67
CA GLU A 18 19.40 -18.99 -50.97
C GLU A 18 19.22 -19.25 -49.47
N GLN A 19 20.27 -19.08 -48.69
CA GLN A 19 20.16 -19.09 -47.24
C GLN A 19 19.17 -17.97 -46.82
N PRO A 20 18.21 -18.27 -45.92
CA PRO A 20 17.36 -17.22 -45.41
C PRO A 20 18.22 -16.11 -44.82
N PRO A 21 17.88 -14.84 -45.06
CA PRO A 21 18.64 -13.71 -44.52
C PRO A 21 18.77 -13.85 -43.01
N GLU A 22 19.99 -13.71 -42.50
CA GLU A 22 20.22 -13.70 -41.05
C GLU A 22 19.26 -12.69 -40.42
N PRO A 23 18.53 -13.06 -39.34
CA PRO A 23 17.66 -12.13 -38.68
C PRO A 23 18.49 -10.92 -38.24
N GLN A 24 18.20 -9.75 -38.78
CA GLN A 24 18.81 -8.52 -38.33
C GLN A 24 18.57 -8.38 -36.82
N PRO A 25 19.57 -7.95 -36.03
CA PRO A 25 19.41 -7.77 -34.61
C PRO A 25 18.23 -6.84 -34.39
N GLN A 26 17.14 -7.37 -33.84
CA GLN A 26 15.97 -6.56 -33.48
C GLN A 26 16.41 -5.61 -32.38
N VAL A 27 16.48 -4.35 -32.69
CA VAL A 27 16.77 -3.30 -31.71
C VAL A 27 15.65 -3.33 -30.66
N ASP A 28 16.05 -3.42 -29.41
CA ASP A 28 15.09 -3.41 -28.29
C ASP A 28 14.31 -2.09 -28.30
N ILE A 29 13.00 -2.17 -28.41
CA ILE A 29 12.12 -1.00 -28.47
C ILE A 29 12.26 -0.15 -27.22
N TYR A 30 12.46 -0.78 -26.05
CA TYR A 30 12.71 -0.08 -24.81
C TYR A 30 13.97 0.81 -24.92
N GLU A 31 15.06 0.26 -25.45
CA GLU A 31 16.31 0.98 -25.67
C GLU A 31 16.15 2.17 -26.65
N GLN A 32 15.24 2.06 -27.62
CA GLN A 32 14.94 3.15 -28.55
C GLN A 32 14.22 4.32 -27.90
N ILE A 33 13.29 4.06 -26.99
CA ILE A 33 12.44 5.12 -26.43
C ILE A 33 13.01 5.76 -25.17
N LYS A 34 13.98 5.11 -24.50
CA LYS A 34 14.58 5.65 -23.28
C LYS A 34 15.49 6.88 -23.51
N VAL A 35 15.94 7.14 -24.73
CA VAL A 35 16.81 8.27 -25.08
C VAL A 35 16.08 9.19 -26.05
N LEU A 36 15.99 10.47 -25.76
CA LEU A 36 15.35 11.46 -26.62
C LEU A 36 16.27 11.92 -27.76
N THR A 37 15.69 12.18 -28.93
CA THR A 37 16.37 12.88 -30.04
C THR A 37 16.52 14.35 -29.71
N GLU A 38 17.40 15.06 -30.43
CA GLU A 38 17.59 16.51 -30.26
C GLU A 38 16.31 17.30 -30.57
N GLU A 39 15.44 16.83 -31.46
CA GLU A 39 14.14 17.45 -31.74
C GLU A 39 13.17 17.27 -30.56
N GLU A 40 13.15 16.06 -29.94
CA GLU A 40 12.33 15.78 -28.76
C GLU A 40 12.80 16.56 -27.52
N LYS A 41 14.11 16.80 -27.38
CA LYS A 41 14.68 17.65 -26.30
C LYS A 41 14.34 19.13 -26.48
N ASN A 42 14.28 19.61 -27.71
CA ASN A 42 14.13 21.04 -28.05
C ASN A 42 12.69 21.37 -28.49
N VAL A 43 11.71 21.07 -27.63
CA VAL A 43 10.31 21.47 -27.86
C VAL A 43 10.21 22.99 -27.89
N CYS A 44 9.58 23.56 -28.97
CA CYS A 44 9.54 25.01 -29.16
C CYS A 44 8.79 25.71 -27.99
N PRO A 45 9.22 26.95 -27.62
CA PRO A 45 8.68 27.69 -26.48
C PRO A 45 7.17 27.92 -26.53
N GLU A 46 6.59 28.10 -27.72
CA GLU A 46 5.15 28.31 -27.90
C GLU A 46 4.35 27.09 -27.47
N LYS A 47 4.81 25.87 -27.83
CA LYS A 47 4.18 24.60 -27.37
C LYS A 47 4.32 24.42 -25.87
N ILE A 48 5.49 24.73 -25.30
CA ILE A 48 5.72 24.67 -23.84
C ILE A 48 4.76 25.62 -23.11
N SER A 49 4.60 26.86 -23.59
CA SER A 49 3.64 27.83 -23.01
C SER A 49 2.20 27.30 -23.05
N GLU A 50 1.81 26.64 -24.15
CA GLU A 50 0.49 26.02 -24.24
C GLU A 50 0.33 24.81 -23.30
N PHE A 51 1.35 23.99 -23.19
CA PHE A 51 1.36 22.87 -22.23
C PHE A 51 1.19 23.38 -20.80
N ILE A 52 1.96 24.40 -20.38
CA ILE A 52 1.86 25.00 -19.05
C ILE A 52 0.45 25.57 -18.81
N THR A 53 -0.08 26.30 -19.75
CA THR A 53 -1.47 26.84 -19.68
C THR A 53 -2.47 25.71 -19.48
N SER A 54 -2.29 24.59 -20.18
CA SER A 54 -3.16 23.41 -20.06
C SER A 54 -3.03 22.74 -18.70
N LEU A 55 -1.84 22.67 -18.10
CA LEU A 55 -1.64 22.12 -16.74
C LEU A 55 -2.45 22.90 -15.71
N TYR A 56 -2.39 24.24 -15.76
CA TYR A 56 -3.20 25.09 -14.88
C TYR A 56 -4.70 24.92 -15.11
N THR A 57 -5.16 25.01 -16.35
CA THR A 57 -6.58 24.97 -16.69
C THR A 57 -7.22 23.60 -16.43
N LYS A 58 -6.45 22.52 -16.51
CA LYS A 58 -6.91 21.15 -16.18
C LYS A 58 -6.81 20.81 -14.68
N GLY A 59 -6.21 21.70 -13.88
CA GLY A 59 -6.09 21.50 -12.44
C GLY A 59 -4.98 20.50 -12.04
N LEU A 60 -3.91 20.39 -12.85
CA LEU A 60 -2.65 19.75 -12.46
C LEU A 60 -1.82 20.73 -11.64
N ILE A 61 -2.29 21.04 -10.44
CA ILE A 61 -1.79 22.12 -9.60
C ILE A 61 -1.61 21.65 -8.15
N TYR A 62 -0.75 22.37 -7.43
CA TYR A 62 -0.54 22.17 -6.01
C TYR A 62 -0.35 23.50 -5.27
N LYS A 63 -0.56 23.51 -3.96
CA LYS A 63 -0.48 24.70 -3.12
C LYS A 63 0.89 24.79 -2.46
N LEU A 64 1.56 25.93 -2.68
CA LEU A 64 2.74 26.35 -1.94
C LEU A 64 2.40 27.47 -0.95
N LYS A 65 3.36 27.84 -0.09
CA LYS A 65 3.23 29.00 0.80
C LYS A 65 2.95 30.29 0.02
N GLU A 66 3.61 30.45 -1.12
CA GLU A 66 3.58 31.66 -1.96
C GLU A 66 2.49 31.67 -3.04
N GLY A 67 1.66 30.63 -3.13
CA GLY A 67 0.63 30.59 -4.17
C GLY A 67 0.28 29.19 -4.66
N VAL A 68 -0.21 29.11 -5.88
CA VAL A 68 -0.55 27.87 -6.58
C VAL A 68 0.38 27.74 -7.78
N LYS A 69 1.00 26.58 -7.95
CA LYS A 69 1.82 26.23 -9.13
C LYS A 69 1.26 24.99 -9.81
N HIS A 70 1.60 24.82 -11.11
CA HIS A 70 1.35 23.53 -11.75
C HIS A 70 2.30 22.46 -11.19
N LEU A 71 1.83 21.23 -11.15
CA LEU A 71 2.67 20.09 -10.78
C LEU A 71 3.81 19.93 -11.78
N PRO A 72 5.02 19.61 -11.31
CA PRO A 72 6.06 19.12 -12.21
C PRO A 72 5.53 17.94 -13.02
N THR A 73 5.67 17.96 -14.33
CA THR A 73 5.01 17.02 -15.23
C THR A 73 5.99 16.55 -16.29
N ALA A 74 6.13 15.24 -16.44
CA ALA A 74 6.86 14.64 -17.54
C ALA A 74 6.07 14.82 -18.85
N LEU A 75 6.71 15.34 -19.88
CA LEU A 75 6.08 15.51 -21.19
C LEU A 75 5.97 14.18 -21.93
N TYR A 76 6.98 13.35 -21.81
CA TYR A 76 7.06 12.05 -22.47
C TYR A 76 6.87 10.94 -21.45
N PRO A 77 6.01 9.94 -21.75
CA PRO A 77 5.71 8.86 -20.83
C PRO A 77 6.89 7.91 -20.64
N SER A 78 7.02 7.40 -19.43
CA SER A 78 8.09 6.49 -19.01
C SER A 78 7.95 5.10 -19.60
N PRO A 79 8.99 4.53 -20.25
CA PRO A 79 8.92 3.19 -20.80
C PRO A 79 8.89 2.11 -19.72
N ILE A 80 8.01 1.13 -19.90
CA ILE A 80 7.91 -0.07 -19.05
C ILE A 80 7.50 -1.27 -19.89
N PRO A 81 8.10 -2.47 -19.69
CA PRO A 81 7.63 -3.69 -20.32
C PRO A 81 6.16 -3.96 -19.98
N LYS A 82 5.33 -4.12 -21.02
CA LYS A 82 3.87 -4.30 -20.89
C LYS A 82 3.53 -5.51 -20.02
N ASN A 83 4.19 -6.63 -20.24
CA ASN A 83 3.97 -7.87 -19.48
C ASN A 83 4.24 -7.70 -17.98
N LEU A 84 5.20 -6.85 -17.57
CA LEU A 84 5.49 -6.58 -16.16
C LEU A 84 4.44 -5.65 -15.55
N PHE A 85 4.03 -4.60 -16.29
CA PHE A 85 2.98 -3.70 -15.84
C PHE A 85 1.65 -4.45 -15.66
N ASP A 86 1.23 -5.25 -16.66
CA ASP A 86 0.03 -6.07 -16.59
C ASP A 86 0.09 -7.06 -15.41
N LYS A 87 1.29 -7.60 -15.13
CA LYS A 87 1.52 -8.53 -14.02
C LYS A 87 1.26 -7.88 -12.67
N VAL A 88 1.86 -6.73 -12.35
CA VAL A 88 1.63 -6.04 -11.07
C VAL A 88 0.20 -5.56 -10.94
N PHE A 89 -0.41 -5.14 -12.04
CA PHE A 89 -1.82 -4.77 -12.08
C PHE A 89 -2.74 -5.96 -11.76
N PHE A 90 -2.42 -7.14 -12.29
CA PHE A 90 -3.14 -8.39 -12.00
C PHE A 90 -2.93 -8.84 -10.55
N TYR A 91 -1.68 -8.82 -10.05
CA TYR A 91 -1.37 -9.33 -8.69
C TYR A 91 -1.78 -8.40 -7.56
N GLN A 92 -2.18 -7.15 -7.85
CA GLN A 92 -2.74 -6.26 -6.82
C GLN A 92 -3.90 -6.91 -6.07
N ILE A 93 -4.77 -7.66 -6.75
CA ILE A 93 -5.90 -8.37 -6.13
C ILE A 93 -5.45 -9.46 -5.14
N ALA A 94 -4.28 -10.04 -5.35
CA ALA A 94 -3.69 -11.01 -4.41
C ALA A 94 -3.13 -10.29 -3.18
N PHE A 95 -2.39 -9.19 -3.36
CA PHE A 95 -1.91 -8.36 -2.24
C PHE A 95 -3.05 -7.83 -1.38
N ASN A 96 -4.15 -7.37 -1.98
CA ASN A 96 -5.33 -6.93 -1.24
C ASN A 96 -5.84 -8.03 -0.27
N LYS A 97 -5.90 -9.28 -0.76
CA LYS A 97 -6.34 -10.43 0.05
C LYS A 97 -5.33 -10.81 1.13
N ILE A 98 -4.03 -10.81 0.80
CA ILE A 98 -2.96 -11.16 1.74
C ILE A 98 -2.98 -10.21 2.92
N ILE A 99 -2.96 -8.91 2.68
CA ILE A 99 -2.99 -7.90 3.75
C ILE A 99 -4.30 -7.96 4.54
N ASN A 100 -5.43 -8.19 3.86
CA ASN A 100 -6.71 -8.36 4.56
C ASN A 100 -6.70 -9.57 5.49
N LYS A 101 -6.19 -10.74 5.06
CA LYS A 101 -6.08 -11.91 5.92
C LYS A 101 -5.10 -11.66 7.09
N LEU A 102 -3.93 -11.10 6.80
CA LEU A 102 -2.95 -10.72 7.83
C LEU A 102 -3.58 -9.78 8.87
N SER A 103 -4.41 -8.82 8.47
CA SER A 103 -5.08 -7.90 9.39
C SER A 103 -6.12 -8.56 10.33
N HIS A 104 -6.51 -9.81 10.07
CA HIS A 104 -7.36 -10.60 10.95
C HIS A 104 -6.56 -11.52 11.88
N ASP A 105 -5.27 -11.67 11.63
CA ASP A 105 -4.37 -12.49 12.45
C ASP A 105 -3.71 -11.64 13.54
N GLN A 106 -4.51 -11.29 14.55
CA GLN A 106 -4.06 -10.46 15.66
C GLN A 106 -2.85 -11.04 16.39
N ALA A 107 -2.85 -12.35 16.64
CA ALA A 107 -1.77 -13.01 17.35
C ALA A 107 -0.44 -12.89 16.60
N TYR A 108 -0.48 -13.00 15.28
CA TYR A 108 0.71 -12.83 14.46
C TYR A 108 1.16 -11.36 14.40
N ILE A 109 0.22 -10.41 14.27
CA ILE A 109 0.53 -8.97 14.30
C ILE A 109 1.21 -8.61 15.62
N GLU A 110 0.67 -9.04 16.76
CA GLU A 110 1.24 -8.79 18.09
C GLU A 110 2.62 -9.42 18.22
N LYS A 111 2.78 -10.70 17.88
CA LYS A 111 4.07 -11.41 17.93
C LYS A 111 5.17 -10.66 17.20
N ILE A 112 4.87 -10.09 16.04
CA ILE A 112 5.86 -9.38 15.22
C ILE A 112 6.08 -7.95 15.69
N LEU A 113 5.04 -7.24 16.13
CA LEU A 113 5.14 -5.83 16.47
C LEU A 113 5.49 -5.56 17.94
N GLU A 114 5.22 -6.46 18.89
CA GLU A 114 5.55 -6.26 20.31
C GLU A 114 7.05 -5.95 20.56
N PRO A 115 8.02 -6.66 19.94
CA PRO A 115 9.43 -6.31 20.08
C PRO A 115 9.77 -4.90 19.56
N ILE A 116 9.08 -4.44 18.51
CA ILE A 116 9.22 -3.11 17.94
C ILE A 116 8.57 -2.08 18.86
N ALA A 117 7.36 -2.36 19.34
CA ALA A 117 6.58 -1.51 20.24
C ALA A 117 7.31 -1.23 21.56
N SER A 118 8.10 -2.19 22.07
CA SER A 118 8.90 -2.00 23.28
C SER A 118 9.91 -0.84 23.19
N LYS A 119 10.25 -0.39 21.98
CA LYS A 119 11.16 0.71 21.66
C LYS A 119 10.52 1.84 20.86
N ASN A 120 9.28 1.69 20.47
CA ASN A 120 8.54 2.64 19.63
C ASN A 120 7.15 2.91 20.25
N ASN A 121 7.04 4.03 20.97
CA ASN A 121 5.82 4.43 21.66
C ASN A 121 4.61 4.62 20.71
N PHE A 122 4.86 5.03 19.46
CA PHE A 122 3.80 5.17 18.46
C PHE A 122 3.15 3.81 18.13
N ILE A 123 3.97 2.80 17.85
CA ILE A 123 3.47 1.43 17.59
C ILE A 123 2.85 0.82 18.85
N GLN A 124 3.42 1.09 20.04
CA GLN A 124 2.84 0.62 21.30
C GLN A 124 1.41 1.12 21.49
N LYS A 125 1.18 2.42 21.38
CA LYS A 125 -0.16 3.01 21.53
C LYS A 125 -1.16 2.49 20.48
N LEU A 126 -0.72 2.29 19.24
CA LEU A 126 -1.56 1.70 18.20
C LEU A 126 -1.94 0.24 18.53
N LEU A 127 -1.02 -0.57 19.04
CA LEU A 127 -1.32 -1.94 19.49
C LEU A 127 -2.28 -1.96 20.68
N GLU A 128 -2.16 -1.03 21.62
CA GLU A 128 -3.10 -0.89 22.76
C GLU A 128 -4.52 -0.57 22.27
N ILE A 129 -4.67 0.35 21.31
CA ILE A 129 -5.97 0.67 20.70
C ILE A 129 -6.50 -0.53 19.90
N SER A 130 -5.62 -1.23 19.17
CA SER A 130 -5.98 -2.45 18.44
C SER A 130 -6.56 -3.52 19.37
N LYS A 131 -5.90 -3.81 20.51
CA LYS A 131 -6.39 -4.75 21.53
C LYS A 131 -7.78 -4.35 22.05
N LYS A 132 -7.97 -3.09 22.41
CA LYS A 132 -9.27 -2.57 22.84
C LYS A 132 -10.35 -2.71 21.74
N SER A 133 -9.98 -2.49 20.47
CA SER A 133 -10.92 -2.61 19.36
C SER A 133 -11.41 -4.04 19.12
N LEU A 134 -10.64 -5.05 19.51
CA LEU A 134 -11.03 -6.46 19.42
C LEU A 134 -12.06 -6.84 20.50
N GLU A 135 -11.96 -6.26 21.67
CA GLU A 135 -12.87 -6.48 22.78
C GLU A 135 -14.19 -5.69 22.65
N TYR A 136 -14.21 -4.70 21.73
CA TYR A 136 -15.39 -3.88 21.53
C TYR A 136 -16.55 -4.67 20.94
N ASP A 137 -17.70 -4.68 21.62
CA ASP A 137 -18.86 -5.52 21.31
C ASP A 137 -19.65 -5.08 20.08
N LYS A 138 -19.63 -3.76 19.77
CA LYS A 138 -20.38 -3.16 18.66
C LYS A 138 -19.50 -2.96 17.41
N LYS A 139 -18.84 -4.04 16.95
CA LYS A 139 -17.91 -3.98 15.82
C LYS A 139 -18.59 -3.70 14.49
N GLN A 140 -17.95 -2.87 13.67
CA GLN A 140 -18.33 -2.71 12.28
C GLN A 140 -17.97 -3.98 11.48
N LYS A 141 -18.96 -4.50 10.74
CA LYS A 141 -18.81 -5.71 9.91
C LYS A 141 -18.30 -5.42 8.51
N ILE A 142 -18.49 -4.19 8.03
CA ILE A 142 -18.02 -3.74 6.72
C ILE A 142 -16.59 -3.24 6.86
N LYS A 143 -15.70 -3.80 6.04
CA LYS A 143 -14.29 -3.45 5.98
C LYS A 143 -13.96 -2.97 4.57
N LEU A 144 -13.53 -1.71 4.46
CA LEU A 144 -13.08 -1.11 3.21
C LEU A 144 -11.59 -0.76 3.33
N ASN A 145 -10.79 -1.28 2.42
CA ASN A 145 -9.38 -0.94 2.30
C ASN A 145 -9.06 -0.40 0.90
N ILE A 146 -8.36 0.72 0.86
CA ILE A 146 -7.77 1.30 -0.36
C ILE A 146 -6.28 1.11 -0.28
N PHE A 147 -5.71 0.45 -1.28
CA PHE A 147 -4.29 0.11 -1.36
C PHE A 147 -3.59 0.94 -2.41
N ARG A 148 -2.33 1.26 -2.16
CA ARG A 148 -1.38 1.68 -3.19
C ARG A 148 -0.08 0.90 -2.99
N ASN A 149 0.26 0.09 -3.97
CA ASN A 149 1.53 -0.62 -4.01
C ASN A 149 2.48 0.09 -4.97
N ASP A 150 3.65 0.47 -4.49
CA ASP A 150 4.65 1.24 -5.23
C ASP A 150 5.77 0.29 -5.69
N TYR A 151 6.14 0.33 -6.96
CA TYR A 151 7.11 -0.58 -7.60
C TYR A 151 8.21 0.17 -8.33
N LEU A 152 9.42 -0.35 -8.30
CA LEU A 152 10.53 0.04 -9.16
C LEU A 152 10.89 -1.09 -10.13
N LEU A 153 11.16 -0.73 -11.38
CA LEU A 153 11.67 -1.65 -12.39
C LEU A 153 13.12 -2.00 -12.08
N ASP A 154 13.50 -3.27 -12.21
CA ASP A 154 14.91 -3.66 -12.07
C ASP A 154 15.75 -3.24 -13.28
N LYS A 155 17.08 -3.15 -13.08
CA LYS A 155 18.03 -2.72 -14.11
C LYS A 155 17.92 -3.51 -15.41
N ASP A 156 17.68 -4.81 -15.31
CA ASP A 156 17.60 -5.71 -16.46
C ASP A 156 16.20 -5.77 -17.08
N GLN A 157 15.25 -5.00 -16.54
CA GLN A 157 13.86 -4.90 -17.01
C GLN A 157 13.11 -6.26 -16.97
N LYS A 158 13.48 -7.13 -16.04
CA LYS A 158 12.89 -8.47 -15.89
C LYS A 158 11.86 -8.57 -14.78
N PHE A 159 11.95 -7.66 -13.78
CA PHE A 159 11.12 -7.69 -12.59
C PHE A 159 10.70 -6.28 -12.16
N LEU A 160 9.59 -6.22 -11.43
CA LEU A 160 9.17 -5.06 -10.67
C LEU A 160 9.27 -5.39 -9.19
N PHE A 161 10.01 -4.60 -8.42
CA PHE A 161 10.19 -4.79 -6.99
C PHE A 161 9.29 -3.88 -6.18
N LEU A 162 8.52 -4.48 -5.26
CA LEU A 162 7.65 -3.77 -4.35
C LEU A 162 8.49 -2.92 -3.38
N GLN A 163 8.28 -1.62 -3.40
CA GLN A 163 8.94 -0.67 -2.52
C GLN A 163 8.12 -0.39 -1.27
N GLU A 164 6.82 -0.26 -1.42
CA GLU A 164 5.92 0.05 -0.32
C GLU A 164 4.49 -0.44 -0.62
N CYS A 165 3.78 -0.86 0.43
CA CYS A 165 2.34 -1.14 0.40
C CYS A 165 1.67 -0.19 1.38
N LYS A 166 0.88 0.75 0.88
CA LYS A 166 0.18 1.76 1.68
C LYS A 166 -1.31 1.50 1.77
N LEU A 167 -1.86 1.74 2.95
CA LEU A 167 -3.30 1.74 3.21
C LEU A 167 -3.78 3.07 3.80
N SER A 168 -2.97 3.71 4.64
CA SER A 168 -3.22 5.06 5.16
C SER A 168 -2.36 6.07 4.39
N SER A 169 -2.76 7.32 4.33
CA SER A 169 -2.08 8.38 3.58
C SER A 169 -1.87 8.02 2.11
N VAL A 170 -2.85 7.35 1.54
CA VAL A 170 -2.87 7.02 0.11
C VAL A 170 -3.25 8.28 -0.66
N ASP A 171 -2.37 8.75 -1.53
CA ASP A 171 -2.73 9.75 -2.53
C ASP A 171 -3.72 9.13 -3.52
N PHE A 172 -4.72 9.86 -3.96
CA PHE A 172 -5.86 9.29 -4.71
C PHE A 172 -5.62 9.18 -6.22
N GLY A 173 -4.45 9.62 -6.72
CA GLY A 173 -4.08 9.48 -8.13
C GLY A 173 -5.00 10.21 -9.11
N SER A 174 -5.70 11.26 -8.67
CA SER A 174 -6.61 12.04 -9.53
C SER A 174 -5.90 12.65 -10.71
N TYR A 175 -4.63 12.93 -10.56
CA TYR A 175 -3.80 13.56 -11.57
C TYR A 175 -3.52 12.67 -12.79
N THR A 176 -3.50 11.34 -12.60
CA THR A 176 -3.25 10.39 -13.70
C THR A 176 -4.26 10.58 -14.84
N ASN A 177 -5.54 10.65 -14.53
CA ASN A 177 -6.58 10.84 -15.55
C ASN A 177 -6.50 12.22 -16.23
N ILE A 178 -6.17 13.24 -15.46
CA ILE A 178 -6.02 14.59 -16.00
C ILE A 178 -4.82 14.63 -16.94
N LEU A 179 -3.72 13.99 -16.55
CA LEU A 179 -2.51 13.90 -17.38
C LEU A 179 -2.76 13.05 -18.63
N LEU A 180 -3.51 11.94 -18.52
CA LEU A 180 -3.91 11.14 -19.67
C LEU A 180 -4.74 11.95 -20.68
N ASN A 181 -5.69 12.75 -20.20
CA ASN A 181 -6.48 13.66 -21.04
C ASN A 181 -5.61 14.76 -21.65
N PHE A 182 -4.61 15.27 -20.92
CA PHE A 182 -3.62 16.21 -21.43
C PHE A 182 -2.79 15.57 -22.56
N TYR A 183 -2.22 14.40 -22.30
CA TYR A 183 -1.43 13.65 -23.26
C TYR A 183 -2.21 13.34 -24.54
N ASN A 184 -3.42 12.79 -24.41
CA ASN A 184 -4.27 12.46 -25.56
C ASN A 184 -4.65 13.69 -26.40
N TYR A 185 -4.91 14.83 -25.76
CA TYR A 185 -5.19 16.07 -26.46
C TYR A 185 -3.98 16.55 -27.27
N PHE A 186 -2.80 16.62 -26.66
CA PHE A 186 -1.62 17.12 -27.31
C PHE A 186 -1.01 16.15 -28.32
N ASN A 187 -1.14 14.84 -28.09
CA ASN A 187 -0.77 13.82 -29.07
C ASN A 187 -1.58 13.96 -30.38
N LYS A 188 -2.88 14.28 -30.27
CA LYS A 188 -3.71 14.56 -31.44
C LYS A 188 -3.36 15.89 -32.12
N LYS A 189 -3.02 16.91 -31.33
CA LYS A 189 -2.70 18.25 -31.84
C LYS A 189 -1.30 18.34 -32.43
N TYR A 190 -0.33 17.67 -31.81
CA TYR A 190 1.09 17.70 -32.18
C TYR A 190 1.64 16.26 -32.31
N PRO A 191 1.14 15.45 -33.26
CA PRO A 191 1.50 14.04 -33.37
C PRO A 191 2.99 13.79 -33.56
N SER A 192 3.72 14.71 -34.23
CA SER A 192 5.18 14.62 -34.41
C SER A 192 5.96 14.70 -33.10
N VAL A 193 5.45 15.42 -32.09
CA VAL A 193 6.09 15.51 -30.76
C VAL A 193 6.04 14.19 -30.00
N PHE A 194 4.97 13.41 -30.18
CA PHE A 194 4.71 12.18 -29.43
C PHE A 194 4.88 10.89 -30.25
N SER A 195 5.30 11.00 -31.53
CA SER A 195 5.37 9.87 -32.47
C SER A 195 6.19 8.70 -31.96
N LYS A 196 7.23 8.95 -31.17
CA LYS A 196 8.10 7.95 -30.59
C LYS A 196 7.40 7.06 -29.56
N PHE A 197 6.36 7.56 -28.91
CA PHE A 197 5.65 6.89 -27.79
C PHE A 197 4.31 6.28 -28.22
N THR A 198 4.03 6.27 -29.52
CA THR A 198 2.79 5.73 -30.11
C THR A 198 3.10 4.71 -31.21
N GLY A 199 2.21 3.74 -31.43
CA GLY A 199 2.36 2.72 -32.48
C GLY A 199 1.90 1.35 -32.03
N LYS A 200 2.13 0.34 -32.86
CA LYS A 200 1.62 -1.03 -32.63
C LYS A 200 2.24 -1.72 -31.40
N GLU A 201 3.46 -1.37 -31.04
CA GLU A 201 4.24 -2.02 -29.98
C GLU A 201 4.40 -1.14 -28.74
N LYS A 202 3.70 0.01 -28.72
CA LYS A 202 3.79 1.03 -27.68
C LYS A 202 2.43 1.61 -27.42
N GLU A 203 2.02 1.65 -26.17
CA GLU A 203 0.76 2.26 -25.77
C GLU A 203 0.87 2.96 -24.42
N VAL A 204 0.20 4.08 -24.29
CA VAL A 204 -0.15 4.64 -22.99
C VAL A 204 -1.47 4.02 -22.58
N PRO A 205 -1.52 3.22 -21.51
CA PRO A 205 -2.72 2.47 -21.19
C PRO A 205 -3.87 3.40 -20.86
N GLU A 206 -5.03 3.13 -21.45
CA GLU A 206 -6.25 3.80 -21.03
C GLU A 206 -6.56 3.44 -19.59
N ASN A 207 -6.69 4.45 -18.75
CA ASN A 207 -7.19 4.24 -17.40
C ASN A 207 -8.71 4.03 -17.50
N LYS A 208 -9.16 2.78 -17.46
CA LYS A 208 -10.58 2.39 -17.54
C LYS A 208 -11.34 2.82 -16.28
N GLY A 209 -11.47 4.09 -16.08
CA GLY A 209 -12.11 4.71 -14.95
C GLY A 209 -11.20 5.70 -14.23
N ASN A 210 -11.81 6.72 -13.68
CA ASN A 210 -11.15 7.71 -12.83
C ASN A 210 -10.87 7.06 -11.48
N THR A 211 -9.64 7.16 -10.97
CA THR A 211 -9.29 6.63 -9.63
C THR A 211 -10.25 7.15 -8.56
N ILE A 212 -10.54 8.46 -8.60
CA ILE A 212 -11.47 9.13 -7.68
C ILE A 212 -12.89 8.54 -7.80
N GLU A 213 -13.39 8.34 -9.02
CA GLU A 213 -14.68 7.71 -9.27
C GLU A 213 -14.75 6.29 -8.67
N LYS A 214 -13.71 5.48 -8.86
CA LYS A 214 -13.69 4.11 -8.33
C LYS A 214 -13.59 4.07 -6.80
N ILE A 215 -12.83 4.98 -6.21
CA ILE A 215 -12.75 5.10 -4.74
C ILE A 215 -14.09 5.60 -4.18
N SER A 216 -14.72 6.62 -4.78
CA SER A 216 -16.01 7.14 -4.35
C SER A 216 -17.12 6.07 -4.46
N GLU A 217 -17.19 5.34 -5.58
CA GLU A 217 -18.11 4.20 -5.75
C GLU A 217 -17.96 3.15 -4.63
N ALA A 218 -16.72 2.80 -4.28
CA ALA A 218 -16.45 1.82 -3.22
C ALA A 218 -16.83 2.34 -1.82
N ILE A 219 -16.59 3.62 -1.54
CA ILE A 219 -17.03 4.28 -0.31
C ILE A 219 -18.56 4.23 -0.23
N ILE A 220 -19.27 4.60 -1.30
CA ILE A 220 -20.72 4.60 -1.35
C ILE A 220 -21.29 3.19 -1.17
N GLU A 221 -20.71 2.19 -1.81
CA GLU A 221 -21.12 0.80 -1.63
C GLU A 221 -20.93 0.34 -0.17
N ALA A 222 -19.79 0.66 0.43
CA ALA A 222 -19.52 0.32 1.83
C ALA A 222 -20.55 0.94 2.79
N ILE A 223 -20.86 2.24 2.65
CA ILE A 223 -21.82 2.90 3.54
C ILE A 223 -23.26 2.44 3.30
N LYS A 224 -23.63 2.08 2.07
CA LYS A 224 -24.94 1.45 1.78
C LYS A 224 -25.08 0.10 2.46
N LEU A 225 -24.05 -0.72 2.44
CA LEU A 225 -24.06 -2.02 3.11
C LEU A 225 -24.15 -1.88 4.63
N ALA A 226 -23.41 -0.93 5.22
CA ALA A 226 -23.37 -0.73 6.67
C ALA A 226 -24.62 0.01 7.20
N PHE A 227 -25.15 0.97 6.44
CA PHE A 227 -26.18 1.92 6.88
C PHE A 227 -27.27 2.16 5.83
N PRO A 228 -27.98 1.11 5.35
CA PRO A 228 -28.87 1.19 4.19
C PRO A 228 -29.98 2.23 4.34
N GLN A 229 -30.43 2.51 5.58
CA GLN A 229 -31.54 3.42 5.84
C GLN A 229 -31.13 4.91 5.86
N ILE A 230 -29.88 5.19 6.27
CA ILE A 230 -29.44 6.56 6.58
C ILE A 230 -28.19 7.00 5.81
N TYR A 231 -27.70 6.20 4.84
CA TYR A 231 -26.42 6.51 4.19
C TYR A 231 -26.39 7.90 3.52
N LYS A 232 -27.55 8.37 2.99
CA LYS A 232 -27.65 9.70 2.36
C LYS A 232 -27.64 10.87 3.35
N ASP A 233 -28.08 10.64 4.58
CA ASP A 233 -28.17 11.65 5.62
C ASP A 233 -26.95 11.62 6.56
N SER A 234 -26.03 10.68 6.33
CA SER A 234 -24.80 10.56 7.09
C SER A 234 -23.71 11.52 6.58
N VAL A 235 -22.70 11.71 7.40
CA VAL A 235 -21.50 12.49 7.06
C VAL A 235 -20.26 11.59 7.03
N LEU A 236 -19.37 11.83 6.09
CA LEU A 236 -18.04 11.19 6.05
C LEU A 236 -17.03 12.12 6.72
N VAL A 237 -16.10 11.57 7.49
CA VAL A 237 -15.01 12.33 8.11
C VAL A 237 -13.69 11.92 7.47
N PHE A 238 -12.95 12.89 6.99
CA PHE A 238 -11.59 12.71 6.47
C PHE A 238 -10.59 13.26 7.47
N VAL A 239 -9.77 12.37 8.03
CA VAL A 239 -8.71 12.73 8.97
C VAL A 239 -7.54 13.33 8.19
N THR A 240 -7.26 14.61 8.36
CA THR A 240 -6.16 15.28 7.67
C THR A 240 -5.64 16.49 8.44
N HIS A 241 -4.32 16.71 8.39
CA HIS A 241 -3.66 17.92 8.87
C HIS A 241 -3.42 18.95 7.76
N LYS A 242 -3.60 18.53 6.49
CA LYS A 242 -3.40 19.41 5.34
C LYS A 242 -4.60 20.34 5.19
N LYS A 243 -4.35 21.65 5.29
CA LYS A 243 -5.39 22.67 5.05
C LYS A 243 -5.82 22.70 3.58
N PHE A 244 -4.88 22.47 2.68
CA PHE A 244 -5.10 22.46 1.23
C PHE A 244 -4.51 21.16 0.66
N ASP A 245 -5.36 20.32 0.11
CA ASP A 245 -5.01 19.10 -0.59
C ASP A 245 -5.94 18.96 -1.80
N PHE A 246 -5.45 19.35 -2.98
CA PHE A 246 -6.28 19.37 -4.19
C PHE A 246 -6.70 17.95 -4.63
N ASP A 247 -5.91 16.93 -4.32
CA ASP A 247 -6.26 15.57 -4.65
C ASP A 247 -7.43 15.09 -3.77
N LEU A 248 -7.37 15.37 -2.47
CA LEU A 248 -8.49 15.12 -1.55
C LEU A 248 -9.73 15.91 -1.96
N GLU A 249 -9.60 17.21 -2.27
CA GLU A 249 -10.76 18.03 -2.66
C GLU A 249 -11.50 17.46 -3.88
N LYS A 250 -10.79 16.86 -4.84
CA LYS A 250 -11.43 16.19 -5.98
C LYS A 250 -12.29 15.00 -5.55
N LEU A 251 -11.82 14.21 -4.57
CA LEU A 251 -12.63 13.12 -4.01
C LEU A 251 -13.85 13.67 -3.25
N LEU A 252 -13.68 14.73 -2.46
CA LEU A 252 -14.80 15.34 -1.72
C LEU A 252 -15.85 15.92 -2.66
N ASN A 253 -15.42 16.56 -3.74
CA ASN A 253 -16.31 17.07 -4.78
C ASN A 253 -17.06 15.95 -5.48
N GLU A 254 -16.39 14.87 -5.85
CA GLU A 254 -17.03 13.68 -6.45
C GLU A 254 -18.10 13.08 -5.53
N LEU A 255 -17.78 12.89 -4.25
CA LEU A 255 -18.72 12.40 -3.24
C LEU A 255 -19.94 13.30 -3.10
N TYR A 256 -19.75 14.63 -3.17
CA TYR A 256 -20.86 15.56 -3.06
C TYR A 256 -21.62 15.74 -4.38
N ASP A 257 -20.92 15.98 -5.50
CA ASP A 257 -21.55 16.32 -6.77
C ASP A 257 -22.28 15.13 -7.40
N VAL A 258 -21.69 13.95 -7.34
CA VAL A 258 -22.25 12.74 -7.93
C VAL A 258 -23.17 12.03 -6.94
N HIS A 259 -22.71 11.80 -5.72
CA HIS A 259 -23.39 10.93 -4.76
C HIS A 259 -24.23 11.70 -3.73
N LYS A 260 -24.10 13.03 -3.64
CA LYS A 260 -24.80 13.93 -2.70
C LYS A 260 -24.51 13.60 -1.23
N ILE A 261 -23.31 13.10 -0.93
CA ILE A 261 -22.87 12.76 0.43
C ILE A 261 -22.03 13.92 0.99
N LYS A 262 -22.35 14.34 2.20
CA LYS A 262 -21.60 15.38 2.93
C LYS A 262 -20.33 14.81 3.51
N SER A 263 -19.29 15.64 3.58
CA SER A 263 -18.01 15.29 4.19
C SER A 263 -17.46 16.43 5.04
N ALA A 264 -16.66 16.08 6.05
CA ALA A 264 -15.94 17.01 6.90
C ALA A 264 -14.45 16.62 6.95
N LYS A 265 -13.56 17.61 7.04
CA LYS A 265 -12.12 17.42 7.29
C LYS A 265 -11.83 17.78 8.74
N LEU A 266 -11.25 16.85 9.49
CA LEU A 266 -10.91 17.03 10.90
C LEU A 266 -9.53 16.45 11.17
N THR A 267 -8.82 17.05 12.12
CA THR A 267 -7.65 16.40 12.74
C THR A 267 -8.12 15.42 13.80
N LEU A 268 -7.25 14.50 14.23
CA LEU A 268 -7.58 13.57 15.32
C LEU A 268 -7.94 14.28 16.62
N SER A 269 -7.24 15.38 16.98
CA SER A 269 -7.59 16.20 18.15
C SER A 269 -8.98 16.88 18.02
N GLU A 270 -9.34 17.31 16.81
CA GLU A 270 -10.67 17.88 16.56
C GLU A 270 -11.77 16.82 16.62
N ILE A 271 -11.50 15.58 16.21
CA ILE A 271 -12.42 14.44 16.36
C ILE A 271 -12.78 14.27 17.84
N ASN A 272 -11.79 14.22 18.75
CA ASN A 272 -12.03 14.10 20.18
C ASN A 272 -12.89 15.25 20.76
N LYS A 273 -12.76 16.46 20.20
CA LYS A 273 -13.45 17.67 20.69
C LYS A 273 -14.86 17.87 20.11
N LYS A 274 -15.09 17.44 18.86
CA LYS A 274 -16.29 17.78 18.09
C LYS A 274 -17.23 16.58 17.88
N ILE A 275 -16.71 15.34 17.96
CA ILE A 275 -17.50 14.13 17.73
C ILE A 275 -17.86 13.50 19.07
N THR A 276 -19.12 13.14 19.21
CA THR A 276 -19.64 12.36 20.35
C THR A 276 -19.95 10.93 19.91
N LYS A 277 -20.06 10.02 20.86
CA LYS A 277 -20.48 8.64 20.63
C LYS A 277 -21.78 8.38 21.41
N ASP A 278 -22.81 7.88 20.71
CA ASP A 278 -24.08 7.51 21.33
C ASP A 278 -24.00 6.12 22.01
N GLU A 279 -25.10 5.70 22.64
CA GLU A 279 -25.21 4.41 23.34
C GLU A 279 -25.11 3.21 22.40
N GLU A 280 -25.49 3.37 21.13
CA GLU A 280 -25.34 2.34 20.09
C GLU A 280 -23.93 2.27 19.52
N GLY A 281 -23.03 3.16 19.95
CA GLY A 281 -21.64 3.23 19.47
C GLY A 281 -21.46 4.01 18.17
N ASN A 282 -22.49 4.76 17.72
CA ASN A 282 -22.37 5.59 16.54
C ASN A 282 -21.65 6.90 16.86
N LEU A 283 -20.81 7.34 15.94
CA LEU A 283 -20.21 8.67 15.99
C LEU A 283 -21.21 9.70 15.46
N VAL A 284 -21.29 10.85 16.14
CA VAL A 284 -22.20 11.96 15.80
C VAL A 284 -21.39 13.25 15.70
N LEU A 285 -21.49 13.93 14.55
CA LEU A 285 -20.91 15.24 14.27
C LEU A 285 -22.03 16.21 13.90
N ASP A 286 -22.18 17.29 14.67
CA ASP A 286 -23.22 18.33 14.45
C ASP A 286 -24.63 17.73 14.25
N GLY A 287 -24.99 16.71 15.05
CA GLY A 287 -26.27 16.00 15.00
C GLY A 287 -26.40 14.98 13.85
N ASN A 288 -25.39 14.82 12.99
CA ASN A 288 -25.43 13.84 11.90
C ASN A 288 -24.58 12.62 12.26
N LYS A 289 -25.06 11.42 11.92
CA LYS A 289 -24.29 10.18 12.10
C LYS A 289 -23.08 10.17 11.16
N VAL A 290 -21.90 9.84 11.71
CA VAL A 290 -20.69 9.60 10.92
C VAL A 290 -20.70 8.14 10.47
N SER A 291 -20.84 7.91 9.17
CA SER A 291 -20.89 6.56 8.60
C SER A 291 -19.51 5.99 8.26
N LEU A 292 -18.54 6.87 7.96
CA LEU A 292 -17.20 6.44 7.59
C LEU A 292 -16.16 7.49 8.03
N VAL A 293 -15.02 7.00 8.53
CA VAL A 293 -13.82 7.80 8.82
C VAL A 293 -12.69 7.34 7.93
N TYR A 294 -12.19 8.23 7.07
CA TYR A 294 -11.06 7.97 6.17
C TYR A 294 -9.78 8.63 6.69
N PHE A 295 -8.74 7.85 6.91
CA PHE A 295 -7.44 8.34 7.38
C PHE A 295 -6.56 8.76 6.20
N VAL A 296 -6.62 10.04 5.82
CA VAL A 296 -5.66 10.68 4.90
C VAL A 296 -4.34 10.97 5.63
N SER A 297 -4.42 11.26 6.93
CA SER A 297 -3.31 11.35 7.89
C SER A 297 -3.58 10.39 9.04
N GLY A 298 -2.56 10.11 9.86
CA GLY A 298 -2.68 9.21 11.03
C GLY A 298 -1.73 8.00 10.92
N ASP A 299 -0.80 8.05 9.97
CA ASP A 299 0.22 7.03 9.75
C ASP A 299 1.60 7.41 10.32
N LYS A 300 1.73 8.60 10.94
CA LYS A 300 2.97 9.14 11.49
C LYS A 300 2.78 9.61 12.91
N GLU A 301 3.87 9.60 13.68
CA GLU A 301 3.87 10.10 15.04
C GLU A 301 3.49 11.59 15.11
N GLU A 302 3.91 12.39 14.11
CA GLU A 302 3.61 13.82 14.03
C GLU A 302 2.11 14.11 13.87
N ASP A 303 1.32 13.13 13.43
CA ASP A 303 -0.15 13.24 13.34
C ASP A 303 -0.84 13.15 14.71
N TYR A 304 -0.08 12.84 15.77
CA TYR A 304 -0.55 12.68 17.16
C TYR A 304 0.19 13.65 18.10
N PRO A 305 0.00 14.98 17.90
CA PRO A 305 0.77 16.00 18.66
C PRO A 305 0.39 16.07 20.14
N ASP A 306 -0.75 15.53 20.55
CA ASP A 306 -1.32 15.63 21.88
C ASP A 306 -2.12 14.38 22.27
N GLU A 307 -2.52 14.31 23.55
CA GLU A 307 -3.34 13.20 24.05
C GLU A 307 -4.76 13.20 23.46
N ASP A 308 -5.30 14.36 23.04
CA ASP A 308 -6.59 14.44 22.38
C ASP A 308 -6.57 13.74 21.03
N SER A 309 -5.46 13.75 20.32
CA SER A 309 -5.31 13.01 19.04
C SER A 309 -5.37 11.49 19.24
N TRP A 310 -4.74 10.98 20.32
CA TRP A 310 -4.85 9.55 20.66
C TRP A 310 -6.27 9.15 21.08
N LYS A 311 -6.92 9.98 21.89
CA LYS A 311 -8.34 9.77 22.25
C LYS A 311 -9.26 9.84 21.03
N GLY A 312 -8.97 10.75 20.09
CA GLY A 312 -9.70 10.82 18.82
C GLY A 312 -9.54 9.55 17.98
N ARG A 313 -8.32 9.00 17.91
CA ARG A 313 -8.09 7.72 17.24
C ARG A 313 -8.85 6.58 17.92
N GLU A 314 -8.73 6.46 19.24
CA GLU A 314 -9.43 5.43 20.02
C GLU A 314 -10.95 5.57 19.88
N LEU A 315 -11.50 6.78 19.95
CA LEU A 315 -12.94 7.04 19.76
C LEU A 315 -13.45 6.50 18.41
N VAL A 316 -12.68 6.72 17.35
CA VAL A 316 -13.01 6.21 16.00
C VAL A 316 -12.94 4.69 15.97
N GLU A 317 -11.87 4.09 16.49
CA GLU A 317 -11.70 2.63 16.43
C GLU A 317 -12.78 1.89 17.25
N LEU A 318 -13.17 2.46 18.40
CA LEU A 318 -14.26 1.95 19.26
C LEU A 318 -15.62 2.52 18.86
N SER A 319 -15.97 2.45 17.58
CA SER A 319 -17.25 2.94 17.05
C SER A 319 -17.82 2.04 15.96
N THR A 320 -19.06 2.29 15.56
CA THR A 320 -19.74 1.60 14.45
C THR A 320 -19.42 2.21 13.08
N ALA A 321 -18.72 3.36 12.99
CA ALA A 321 -18.31 3.93 11.72
C ALA A 321 -17.38 2.98 10.96
N ILE A 322 -17.42 2.98 9.62
CA ILE A 322 -16.43 2.29 8.79
C ILE A 322 -15.10 3.05 8.89
N LYS A 323 -14.00 2.35 9.08
CA LYS A 323 -12.65 2.92 9.11
C LYS A 323 -11.92 2.56 7.83
N VAL A 324 -11.22 3.53 7.22
CA VAL A 324 -10.45 3.33 6.00
C VAL A 324 -9.04 3.92 6.20
N PRO A 325 -8.06 3.06 6.50
CA PRO A 325 -8.18 1.69 6.97
C PRO A 325 -8.56 1.59 8.46
N ASP A 326 -9.04 0.43 8.91
CA ASP A 326 -9.08 0.11 10.34
C ASP A 326 -7.66 -0.07 10.90
N ILE A 327 -7.53 -0.04 12.25
CA ILE A 327 -6.23 -0.07 12.90
C ILE A 327 -5.46 -1.36 12.61
N ASN A 328 -6.13 -2.50 12.50
CA ASN A 328 -5.48 -3.78 12.23
C ASN A 328 -4.98 -3.86 10.78
N SER A 329 -5.75 -3.35 9.82
CA SER A 329 -5.29 -3.21 8.43
C SER A 329 -4.10 -2.25 8.33
N PHE A 330 -4.11 -1.16 9.08
CA PHE A 330 -2.98 -0.24 9.16
C PHE A 330 -1.73 -0.94 9.72
N LEU A 331 -1.85 -1.62 10.87
CA LEU A 331 -0.74 -2.36 11.47
C LEU A 331 -0.20 -3.46 10.54
N ALA A 332 -1.07 -4.19 9.84
CA ALA A 332 -0.69 -5.21 8.86
C ALA A 332 0.07 -4.65 7.64
N SER A 333 -0.02 -3.34 7.37
CA SER A 333 0.77 -2.66 6.33
C SER A 333 2.12 -2.14 6.80
N HIS A 334 2.50 -2.36 8.07
CA HIS A 334 3.78 -1.92 8.61
C HIS A 334 4.96 -2.54 7.85
N LYS A 335 6.02 -1.77 7.63
CA LYS A 335 7.18 -2.14 6.78
C LYS A 335 7.82 -3.49 7.14
N VAL A 336 7.80 -3.88 8.41
CA VAL A 336 8.35 -5.17 8.84
C VAL A 336 7.63 -6.36 8.21
N PHE A 337 6.33 -6.22 7.90
CA PHE A 337 5.58 -7.30 7.25
C PHE A 337 5.99 -7.53 5.79
N GLN A 338 6.61 -6.57 5.11
CA GLN A 338 7.21 -6.84 3.80
C GLN A 338 8.33 -7.89 3.90
N TYR A 339 9.15 -7.85 4.97
CA TYR A 339 10.15 -8.89 5.24
C TYR A 339 9.49 -10.24 5.52
N TYR A 340 8.49 -10.29 6.41
CA TYR A 340 7.85 -11.57 6.72
C TYR A 340 7.08 -12.13 5.52
N LEU A 341 6.39 -11.29 4.74
CA LEU A 341 5.71 -11.71 3.51
C LEU A 341 6.65 -12.10 2.36
N SER A 342 7.94 -11.79 2.44
CA SER A 342 8.94 -12.31 1.50
C SER A 342 9.32 -13.76 1.80
N LYS A 343 8.91 -14.31 2.94
CA LYS A 343 9.15 -15.72 3.31
C LYS A 343 8.06 -16.61 2.70
N PRO A 344 8.46 -17.71 2.01
CA PRO A 344 7.49 -18.59 1.34
C PRO A 344 6.44 -19.19 2.27
N ASP A 345 6.83 -19.60 3.46
CA ASP A 345 5.94 -20.17 4.49
C ASP A 345 4.89 -19.17 4.96
N VAL A 346 5.29 -17.92 5.21
CA VAL A 346 4.37 -16.87 5.67
C VAL A 346 3.38 -16.49 4.58
N ILE A 347 3.84 -16.25 3.35
CA ILE A 347 2.93 -15.82 2.28
C ILE A 347 1.97 -16.93 1.87
N MET A 348 2.39 -18.20 1.95
CA MET A 348 1.54 -19.37 1.71
C MET A 348 0.38 -19.45 2.70
N HIS A 349 0.60 -19.10 3.98
CA HIS A 349 -0.46 -19.05 4.97
C HIS A 349 -1.59 -18.09 4.58
N TYR A 350 -1.23 -16.91 4.05
CA TYR A 350 -2.21 -15.90 3.66
C TYR A 350 -2.73 -16.06 2.22
N ASN A 351 -2.01 -16.77 1.36
CA ASN A 351 -2.41 -16.98 -0.04
C ASN A 351 -2.03 -18.37 -0.54
N TYR A 352 -2.87 -19.35 -0.25
CA TYR A 352 -2.68 -20.73 -0.69
C TYR A 352 -3.02 -20.88 -2.19
N ASN A 353 -2.12 -20.38 -3.05
CA ASN A 353 -2.16 -20.64 -4.49
C ASN A 353 -0.72 -20.75 -5.01
N GLU A 354 -0.24 -21.99 -5.15
CA GLU A 354 1.13 -22.27 -5.60
C GLU A 354 1.45 -21.67 -6.96
N LEU A 355 0.46 -21.54 -7.86
CA LEU A 355 0.67 -21.01 -9.21
C LEU A 355 1.13 -19.54 -9.21
N ILE A 356 0.67 -18.75 -8.22
CA ILE A 356 1.01 -17.33 -8.14
C ILE A 356 2.06 -17.04 -7.06
N LEU A 357 2.37 -18.02 -6.20
CA LEU A 357 3.29 -17.86 -5.08
C LEU A 357 4.68 -17.37 -5.55
N ASN A 358 5.27 -18.07 -6.50
CA ASN A 358 6.59 -17.72 -7.02
C ASN A 358 6.63 -16.33 -7.65
N ASP A 359 5.55 -15.92 -8.31
CA ASP A 359 5.47 -14.58 -8.89
C ASP A 359 5.36 -13.50 -7.83
N ILE A 360 4.53 -13.74 -6.78
CA ILE A 360 4.40 -12.80 -5.66
C ILE A 360 5.71 -12.66 -4.89
N LEU A 361 6.40 -13.76 -4.60
CA LEU A 361 7.70 -13.74 -3.92
C LEU A 361 8.76 -12.93 -4.67
N ARG A 362 8.71 -12.91 -6.00
CA ARG A 362 9.63 -12.13 -6.83
C ARG A 362 9.43 -10.63 -6.72
N PHE A 363 8.25 -10.15 -6.32
CA PHE A 363 8.04 -8.73 -6.06
C PHE A 363 8.80 -8.24 -4.82
N PHE A 364 9.13 -9.13 -3.89
CA PHE A 364 10.01 -8.82 -2.77
C PHE A 364 11.45 -9.06 -3.23
N GLY A 365 12.23 -8.00 -3.43
CA GLY A 365 13.66 -8.09 -3.66
C GLY A 365 14.40 -8.59 -2.42
N GLY A 366 15.70 -8.44 -2.36
CA GLY A 366 16.46 -8.68 -1.13
C GLY A 366 15.97 -7.76 -0.03
N ILE A 367 15.31 -8.31 0.99
CA ILE A 367 14.83 -7.60 2.17
C ILE A 367 15.25 -8.36 3.42
N TYR A 368 15.76 -7.64 4.42
CA TYR A 368 16.37 -8.20 5.61
C TYR A 368 15.89 -7.47 6.87
N TYR A 369 15.58 -8.24 7.91
CA TYR A 369 15.27 -7.73 9.24
C TYR A 369 16.26 -8.32 10.24
N ILE A 370 17.20 -7.49 10.72
CA ILE A 370 18.36 -7.93 11.51
C ILE A 370 17.97 -8.77 12.73
N PRO A 371 16.95 -8.41 13.54
CA PRO A 371 16.58 -9.21 14.71
C PRO A 371 16.13 -10.65 14.42
N ASP A 372 15.74 -10.94 13.18
CA ASP A 372 15.21 -12.25 12.76
C ASP A 372 16.24 -13.05 11.91
N LEU A 373 17.44 -12.52 11.70
CA LEU A 373 18.49 -13.18 10.95
C LEU A 373 19.45 -13.95 11.88
N GLU A 374 19.85 -15.14 11.45
CA GLU A 374 20.93 -15.88 12.07
C GLU A 374 22.26 -15.13 11.96
N LYS A 375 23.19 -15.32 12.92
CA LYS A 375 24.48 -14.61 12.99
C LYS A 375 25.30 -14.71 11.70
N GLU A 376 25.31 -15.88 11.10
CA GLU A 376 26.04 -16.14 9.84
C GLU A 376 25.48 -15.26 8.71
N LYS A 377 24.15 -15.22 8.56
CA LYS A 377 23.45 -14.39 7.55
C LYS A 377 23.61 -12.90 7.81
N GLN A 378 23.63 -12.48 9.10
CA GLN A 378 23.95 -11.10 9.45
C GLN A 378 25.35 -10.72 8.97
N THR A 379 26.34 -11.58 9.23
CA THR A 379 27.75 -11.36 8.83
C THR A 379 27.89 -11.29 7.31
N GLU A 380 27.22 -12.19 6.57
CA GLU A 380 27.19 -12.15 5.11
C GLU A 380 26.61 -10.83 4.58
N LEU A 381 25.47 -10.40 5.14
CA LEU A 381 24.83 -9.13 4.78
C LEU A 381 25.73 -7.94 5.08
N TYR A 382 26.37 -7.90 6.25
CA TYR A 382 27.28 -6.82 6.63
C TYR A 382 28.49 -6.73 5.69
N ASN A 383 29.07 -7.86 5.31
CA ASN A 383 30.16 -7.91 4.34
C ASN A 383 29.72 -7.37 2.95
N LYS A 384 28.50 -7.71 2.50
CA LYS A 384 27.94 -7.16 1.27
C LYS A 384 27.76 -5.64 1.35
N ILE A 385 27.20 -5.13 2.45
CA ILE A 385 27.02 -3.70 2.64
C ILE A 385 28.38 -2.97 2.74
N GLN A 386 29.37 -3.55 3.40
CA GLN A 386 30.72 -2.98 3.46
C GLN A 386 31.37 -2.87 2.09
N SER A 387 31.14 -3.83 1.20
CA SER A 387 31.71 -3.84 -0.16
C SER A 387 30.92 -2.96 -1.14
N GLU A 388 29.59 -2.92 -1.02
CA GLU A 388 28.69 -2.24 -1.97
C GLU A 388 27.59 -1.42 -1.25
N PRO A 389 27.95 -0.40 -0.45
CA PRO A 389 27.01 0.28 0.44
C PRO A 389 25.86 0.97 -0.30
N ASN A 390 26.07 1.40 -1.54
CA ASN A 390 25.05 2.06 -2.37
C ASN A 390 23.97 1.09 -2.91
N LYS A 391 24.18 -0.21 -2.76
CA LYS A 391 23.17 -1.22 -3.14
C LYS A 391 22.16 -1.51 -2.04
N PHE A 392 22.29 -0.89 -0.87
CA PHE A 392 21.43 -1.17 0.27
C PHE A 392 20.84 0.12 0.85
N ILE A 393 19.62 -0.02 1.34
CA ILE A 393 18.86 1.07 1.96
C ILE A 393 18.27 0.53 3.27
N LEU A 394 18.62 1.15 4.39
CA LEU A 394 17.92 0.92 5.66
C LEU A 394 16.66 1.80 5.69
N LYS A 395 15.50 1.19 5.75
CA LYS A 395 14.20 1.84 5.90
C LYS A 395 13.77 1.77 7.37
N SER A 396 13.92 2.88 8.12
CA SER A 396 13.55 2.94 9.53
C SER A 396 12.04 2.80 9.74
N PHE A 397 11.68 2.28 10.93
CA PHE A 397 10.29 2.25 11.42
C PHE A 397 9.85 3.57 12.05
N SER A 398 10.80 4.46 12.38
CA SER A 398 10.54 5.74 13.04
C SER A 398 10.21 6.87 12.06
N GLY A 399 9.26 6.64 11.14
CA GLY A 399 8.75 7.67 10.23
C GLY A 399 9.24 7.53 8.77
N PRO A 400 8.66 8.30 7.85
CA PRO A 400 8.88 8.16 6.42
C PRO A 400 10.23 8.71 5.94
N LYS A 401 10.91 9.53 6.75
CA LYS A 401 12.09 10.30 6.33
C LYS A 401 13.44 9.69 6.73
N ASN A 402 13.44 8.55 7.43
CA ASN A 402 14.66 7.95 7.95
C ASN A 402 15.15 6.81 7.07
N TYR A 403 15.68 7.17 5.91
CA TYR A 403 16.41 6.26 5.05
C TYR A 403 17.91 6.48 5.24
N VAL A 404 18.65 5.38 5.42
CA VAL A 404 20.10 5.41 5.55
C VAL A 404 20.72 4.62 4.41
N THR A 405 21.58 5.24 3.63
CA THR A 405 22.17 4.66 2.41
C THR A 405 23.66 4.95 2.33
N GLY A 406 24.36 4.27 1.45
CA GLY A 406 25.76 4.54 1.08
C GLY A 406 26.71 4.51 2.28
N GLU A 407 27.65 5.43 2.34
CA GLU A 407 28.67 5.49 3.39
C GLU A 407 28.07 5.68 4.79
N LYS A 408 26.91 6.34 4.89
CA LYS A 408 26.20 6.46 6.18
C LYS A 408 25.69 5.10 6.66
N LEU A 409 25.10 4.28 5.77
CA LEU A 409 24.69 2.92 6.12
C LEU A 409 25.91 2.07 6.51
N LYS A 410 26.98 2.14 5.72
CA LYS A 410 28.23 1.45 6.00
C LYS A 410 28.80 1.80 7.39
N SER A 411 28.69 3.06 7.82
CA SER A 411 29.20 3.51 9.11
C SER A 411 28.42 2.97 10.31
N VAL A 412 27.15 2.58 10.16
CA VAL A 412 26.33 2.01 11.24
C VAL A 412 26.34 0.48 11.28
N ILE A 413 26.96 -0.18 10.27
CA ILE A 413 27.13 -1.63 10.26
C ILE A 413 28.21 -2.04 11.28
N PRO A 414 27.91 -3.02 12.17
CA PRO A 414 28.88 -3.50 13.15
C PRO A 414 30.12 -4.09 12.49
N THR A 415 31.26 -3.94 13.15
CA THR A 415 32.53 -4.60 12.75
C THR A 415 32.89 -5.68 13.76
N GLY A 416 33.34 -6.83 13.28
CA GLY A 416 33.65 -7.98 14.14
C GLY A 416 32.41 -8.53 14.86
N ASP A 417 32.56 -8.88 16.13
CA ASP A 417 31.51 -9.45 16.97
C ASP A 417 30.61 -8.40 17.67
N ALA A 418 30.66 -7.14 17.25
CA ALA A 418 29.86 -6.08 17.84
C ALA A 418 28.35 -6.31 17.59
N GLU A 419 27.54 -6.02 18.62
CA GLU A 419 26.08 -6.14 18.49
C GLU A 419 25.53 -5.04 17.55
N PRO A 420 24.46 -5.36 16.76
CA PRO A 420 23.79 -4.38 15.93
C PRO A 420 23.21 -3.22 16.75
N SER A 421 23.34 -2.00 16.24
CA SER A 421 22.76 -0.80 16.86
C SER A 421 21.23 -0.86 16.91
N ASP A 422 20.62 -0.06 17.79
CA ASP A 422 19.16 0.08 17.82
C ASP A 422 18.60 0.64 16.50
N GLU A 423 19.36 1.48 15.80
CA GLU A 423 18.98 1.98 14.48
C GLU A 423 18.83 0.84 13.46
N LEU A 424 19.75 -0.12 13.43
CA LEU A 424 19.67 -1.29 12.56
C LEU A 424 18.54 -2.26 12.95
N LYS A 425 18.27 -2.39 14.25
CA LYS A 425 17.20 -3.25 14.78
C LYS A 425 15.81 -2.65 14.56
N ASN A 426 15.71 -1.33 14.40
CA ASN A 426 14.45 -0.59 14.24
C ASN A 426 14.19 -0.20 12.77
N GLY A 427 14.48 -1.11 11.85
CA GLY A 427 14.25 -0.93 10.42
C GLY A 427 14.43 -2.22 9.64
N VAL A 428 14.09 -2.18 8.37
CA VAL A 428 14.41 -3.23 7.38
C VAL A 428 15.46 -2.73 6.40
N ILE A 429 16.41 -3.57 6.06
CA ILE A 429 17.39 -3.30 5.01
C ILE A 429 16.86 -3.89 3.71
N VAL A 430 16.83 -3.10 2.64
CA VAL A 430 16.41 -3.55 1.30
C VAL A 430 17.55 -3.39 0.30
N GLU A 431 17.65 -4.33 -0.64
CA GLU A 431 18.54 -4.17 -1.79
C GLU A 431 17.94 -3.20 -2.80
N SER A 432 18.73 -2.25 -3.28
CA SER A 432 18.35 -1.35 -4.35
C SER A 432 18.29 -2.09 -5.68
N CYS A 433 17.22 -1.93 -6.43
CA CYS A 433 17.05 -2.56 -7.74
C CYS A 433 17.78 -1.83 -8.88
N ASN A 434 18.43 -0.69 -8.61
CA ASN A 434 19.07 0.15 -9.62
C ASN A 434 18.20 0.34 -10.88
N PRO A 435 17.06 1.05 -10.78
CA PRO A 435 16.12 1.14 -11.87
C PRO A 435 16.73 1.74 -13.13
N PRO A 436 16.29 1.31 -14.32
CA PRO A 436 16.83 1.81 -15.57
C PRO A 436 16.50 3.29 -15.75
N GLU A 437 17.46 4.01 -16.28
CA GLU A 437 17.32 5.42 -16.59
C GLU A 437 16.62 5.63 -17.94
N HIS A 438 15.84 6.68 -18.05
CA HIS A 438 15.28 7.16 -19.29
C HIS A 438 15.30 8.70 -19.34
N GLU A 439 15.42 9.28 -20.52
CA GLU A 439 15.35 10.72 -20.71
C GLU A 439 13.89 11.16 -20.89
N THR A 440 13.52 12.25 -20.21
CA THR A 440 12.25 12.93 -20.46
C THR A 440 12.41 14.44 -20.32
N VAL A 441 11.44 15.19 -20.81
CA VAL A 441 11.35 16.64 -20.61
C VAL A 441 10.43 16.90 -19.44
N ILE A 442 10.96 17.42 -18.34
CA ILE A 442 10.16 17.85 -17.20
C ILE A 442 9.72 19.30 -17.37
N ILE A 443 8.42 19.52 -17.35
CA ILE A 443 7.84 20.86 -17.30
C ILE A 443 7.70 21.24 -15.82
N LYS A 444 8.49 22.23 -15.39
CA LYS A 444 8.57 22.66 -13.98
C LYS A 444 8.92 24.14 -13.92
N ASP A 445 8.32 24.88 -12.98
CA ASP A 445 8.56 26.30 -12.74
C ASP A 445 8.50 27.15 -14.04
N GLU A 446 7.50 26.84 -14.88
CA GLU A 446 7.25 27.49 -16.18
C GLU A 446 8.39 27.32 -17.20
N LYS A 447 9.21 26.29 -17.01
CA LYS A 447 10.32 25.92 -17.89
C LYS A 447 10.25 24.45 -18.25
N ASN A 448 10.96 24.10 -19.30
CA ASN A 448 11.23 22.71 -19.66
C ASN A 448 12.70 22.38 -19.39
N VAL A 449 12.95 21.23 -18.77
CA VAL A 449 14.28 20.73 -18.46
C VAL A 449 14.37 19.29 -18.94
N VAL A 450 15.41 18.96 -19.71
CA VAL A 450 15.72 17.58 -20.09
C VAL A 450 16.45 16.92 -18.93
N GLU A 451 15.90 15.82 -18.43
CA GLU A 451 16.49 15.09 -17.31
C GLU A 451 16.62 13.60 -17.62
N SER A 452 17.69 12.98 -17.11
CA SER A 452 17.77 11.52 -16.97
C SER A 452 17.05 11.12 -15.70
N CYS A 453 16.01 10.32 -15.85
CA CYS A 453 15.03 10.03 -14.82
C CYS A 453 14.92 8.54 -14.53
N ILE A 454 14.38 8.24 -13.36
CA ILE A 454 13.84 6.94 -12.97
C ILE A 454 12.36 7.11 -12.63
N SER A 455 11.57 6.06 -12.86
CA SER A 455 10.14 6.08 -12.62
C SER A 455 9.71 5.00 -11.63
N GLU A 456 8.80 5.38 -10.74
CA GLU A 456 8.13 4.53 -9.78
C GLU A 456 6.67 4.35 -10.21
N TYR A 457 6.23 3.10 -10.26
CA TYR A 457 4.90 2.71 -10.74
C TYR A 457 4.04 2.28 -9.57
N SER A 458 2.98 3.02 -9.32
CA SER A 458 2.04 2.75 -8.24
C SER A 458 0.77 2.13 -8.79
N ILE A 459 0.28 1.07 -8.17
CA ILE A 459 -0.98 0.41 -8.52
C ILE A 459 -1.96 0.55 -7.37
N TYR A 460 -3.19 0.99 -7.69
CA TYR A 460 -4.27 1.11 -6.73
C TYR A 460 -5.11 -0.14 -6.68
N GLY A 461 -5.41 -0.57 -5.45
CA GLY A 461 -6.30 -1.68 -5.17
C GLY A 461 -7.46 -1.26 -4.27
N ILE A 462 -8.62 -1.89 -4.45
CA ILE A 462 -9.78 -1.73 -3.57
C ILE A 462 -10.23 -3.11 -3.10
N LEU A 463 -10.43 -3.25 -1.80
CA LEU A 463 -11.06 -4.42 -1.20
C LEU A 463 -12.20 -3.99 -0.29
N LEU A 464 -13.39 -4.52 -0.53
CA LEU A 464 -14.56 -4.37 0.31
C LEU A 464 -15.05 -5.75 0.77
N MET A 465 -15.14 -5.91 2.07
CA MET A 465 -15.67 -7.10 2.73
C MET A 465 -16.94 -6.78 3.50
N ASN A 466 -17.86 -7.73 3.52
CA ASN A 466 -18.98 -7.77 4.45
C ASN A 466 -18.82 -9.01 5.32
N GLU A 467 -18.33 -8.83 6.54
CA GLU A 467 -17.82 -9.93 7.37
C GLU A 467 -16.77 -10.76 6.58
N ASN A 468 -17.06 -12.02 6.34
CA ASN A 468 -16.20 -12.93 5.57
C ASN A 468 -16.52 -12.95 4.06
N ASN A 469 -17.54 -12.21 3.62
CA ASN A 469 -17.95 -12.20 2.23
C ASN A 469 -17.21 -11.12 1.45
N LEU A 470 -16.54 -11.53 0.38
CA LEU A 470 -15.87 -10.62 -0.55
C LEU A 470 -16.90 -9.93 -1.45
N VAL A 471 -17.01 -8.60 -1.33
CA VAL A 471 -17.91 -7.77 -2.16
C VAL A 471 -17.14 -7.17 -3.34
N ILE A 472 -16.00 -6.52 -3.08
CA ILE A 472 -15.12 -5.95 -4.11
C ILE A 472 -13.69 -6.39 -3.86
N ASN A 473 -12.98 -6.80 -4.91
CA ASN A 473 -11.53 -6.93 -4.92
C ASN A 473 -11.02 -6.65 -6.33
N LYS A 474 -10.45 -5.47 -6.54
CA LYS A 474 -10.05 -4.98 -7.87
C LYS A 474 -8.75 -4.19 -7.82
N SER A 475 -8.00 -4.27 -8.91
CA SER A 475 -7.04 -3.23 -9.30
C SER A 475 -7.81 -2.17 -10.07
N VAL A 476 -7.65 -0.91 -9.72
CA VAL A 476 -8.55 0.13 -10.23
C VAL A 476 -7.86 1.21 -11.03
N SER A 477 -6.58 1.48 -10.76
CA SER A 477 -5.85 2.56 -11.40
C SER A 477 -4.35 2.43 -11.16
N TYR A 478 -3.60 3.38 -11.71
CA TYR A 478 -2.17 3.54 -11.50
C TYR A 478 -1.80 5.01 -11.30
N LEU A 479 -0.59 5.24 -10.77
CA LEU A 479 0.09 6.53 -10.72
C LEU A 479 1.56 6.29 -11.09
N VAL A 480 2.14 7.13 -11.94
CA VAL A 480 3.58 7.11 -12.22
C VAL A 480 4.21 8.39 -11.69
N ARG A 481 5.29 8.21 -10.94
CA ARG A 481 6.08 9.29 -10.37
C ARG A 481 7.50 9.17 -10.88
N THR A 482 7.95 10.23 -11.53
CA THR A 482 9.26 10.30 -12.17
C THR A 482 10.13 11.32 -11.46
N ARG A 483 11.40 10.98 -11.27
CA ARG A 483 12.38 11.86 -10.61
C ARG A 483 13.74 11.74 -11.27
N ASN A 484 14.55 12.79 -11.14
CA ASN A 484 15.94 12.73 -11.58
C ASN A 484 16.67 11.55 -10.93
N LYS A 485 17.48 10.85 -11.70
CA LYS A 485 18.25 9.67 -11.26
C LYS A 485 19.14 9.91 -10.04
N ASP A 486 19.69 11.13 -9.92
CA ASP A 486 20.57 11.51 -8.81
C ASP A 486 19.79 11.62 -7.48
N ASN A 487 18.44 11.67 -7.57
CA ASN A 487 17.52 11.66 -6.44
C ASN A 487 16.93 10.27 -6.15
N LEU A 488 17.57 9.18 -6.60
CA LEU A 488 17.07 7.80 -6.40
C LEU A 488 16.72 7.51 -4.94
N ASN A 489 17.55 7.98 -4.03
CA ASN A 489 17.41 7.77 -2.59
C ASN A 489 16.68 8.91 -1.86
N ASP A 490 16.11 9.87 -2.60
CA ASP A 490 15.32 10.95 -2.03
C ASP A 490 13.87 10.49 -1.84
N PHE A 491 13.65 9.75 -0.78
CA PHE A 491 12.33 9.25 -0.39
C PHE A 491 11.51 10.29 0.42
N GLU A 492 12.11 11.45 0.68
CA GLU A 492 11.46 12.54 1.44
C GLU A 492 10.52 13.37 0.56
N SER A 493 10.76 13.39 -0.75
CA SER A 493 9.98 14.16 -1.69
C SER A 493 8.62 13.50 -1.95
N CYS A 494 7.57 14.31 -1.89
CA CYS A 494 6.22 13.92 -2.27
C CYS A 494 5.78 14.63 -3.54
N LEU A 495 4.85 14.04 -4.27
CA LEU A 495 4.24 14.71 -5.42
C LEU A 495 3.58 16.02 -4.96
N GLY A 496 3.99 17.15 -5.55
CA GLY A 496 3.47 18.48 -5.21
C GLY A 496 4.04 19.07 -3.91
N ASP A 497 5.19 18.59 -3.43
CA ASP A 497 5.92 19.22 -2.35
C ASP A 497 6.72 20.45 -2.82
N ASP A 498 7.24 21.23 -1.86
CA ASP A 498 7.99 22.45 -2.13
C ASP A 498 9.33 22.19 -2.87
N THR A 499 9.82 20.95 -2.87
CA THR A 499 11.09 20.59 -3.54
C THR A 499 10.93 20.47 -5.05
N GLY A 500 9.73 20.12 -5.53
CA GLY A 500 9.44 19.87 -6.92
C GLY A 500 10.34 18.83 -7.59
N LYS A 501 10.85 17.86 -6.81
CA LYS A 501 11.77 16.83 -7.28
C LYS A 501 11.07 15.67 -7.96
N ILE A 502 9.77 15.50 -7.70
CA ILE A 502 8.94 14.44 -8.28
C ILE A 502 7.98 15.06 -9.28
N ALA A 503 8.00 14.54 -10.50
CA ALA A 503 7.04 14.86 -11.55
C ALA A 503 5.98 13.77 -11.67
N ILE A 504 4.75 14.16 -12.01
CA ILE A 504 3.72 13.22 -12.45
C ILE A 504 4.02 12.78 -13.89
N ASP A 505 3.76 11.50 -14.16
CA ASP A 505 4.09 10.86 -15.41
C ASP A 505 3.04 9.82 -15.83
N LEU A 506 3.16 9.28 -17.02
CA LEU A 506 2.38 8.17 -17.56
C LEU A 506 3.30 7.00 -17.94
N PRO A 507 2.86 5.75 -17.85
CA PRO A 507 3.62 4.64 -18.40
C PRO A 507 3.45 4.57 -19.92
N CYS A 508 4.53 4.34 -20.63
CA CYS A 508 4.52 3.86 -22.01
C CYS A 508 4.76 2.35 -21.99
N LEU A 509 3.71 1.57 -22.20
CA LEU A 509 3.80 0.12 -22.23
C LEU A 509 4.49 -0.32 -23.53
N VAL A 510 5.56 -1.08 -23.39
CA VAL A 510 6.37 -1.56 -24.52
C VAL A 510 6.20 -3.06 -24.63
N GLU A 511 5.83 -3.55 -25.82
CA GLU A 511 5.85 -4.97 -26.12
C GLU A 511 7.31 -5.45 -26.16
N THR A 512 7.66 -6.34 -25.27
CA THR A 512 8.99 -6.96 -25.20
C THR A 512 8.89 -8.45 -25.45
N LYS A 513 9.84 -8.99 -26.24
CA LYS A 513 9.97 -10.43 -26.47
C LYS A 513 10.75 -11.13 -25.34
N VAL A 514 11.18 -10.40 -24.33
CA VAL A 514 11.89 -10.96 -23.19
C VAL A 514 10.90 -11.74 -22.35
N GLU A 515 10.88 -13.06 -22.54
CA GLU A 515 10.22 -13.93 -21.56
C GLU A 515 10.91 -13.71 -20.20
N PRO A 516 10.15 -13.50 -19.12
CA PRO A 516 10.74 -13.42 -17.80
C PRO A 516 11.56 -14.68 -17.58
N ASN A 517 12.84 -14.53 -17.28
CA ASN A 517 13.72 -15.66 -17.06
C ASN A 517 13.24 -16.43 -15.83
N LEU A 518 12.51 -17.53 -16.05
CA LEU A 518 11.91 -18.37 -15.02
C LEU A 518 12.96 -19.18 -14.22
N THR A 519 14.26 -18.96 -14.45
CA THR A 519 15.34 -19.77 -13.89
C THR A 519 15.62 -19.56 -12.40
N HIS A 520 15.11 -18.53 -11.76
CA HIS A 520 15.10 -18.45 -10.30
C HIS A 520 13.79 -19.02 -9.76
N LYS A 521 13.67 -20.36 -9.79
CA LYS A 521 12.70 -21.05 -8.92
C LYS A 521 13.19 -20.83 -7.50
N ILE A 522 12.39 -20.13 -6.70
CA ILE A 522 12.52 -20.19 -5.25
C ILE A 522 12.07 -21.61 -4.91
N GLU A 523 13.01 -22.50 -4.59
CA GLU A 523 12.68 -23.84 -4.13
C GLU A 523 12.07 -23.71 -2.73
N VAL A 524 10.76 -23.78 -2.66
CA VAL A 524 10.04 -23.96 -1.40
C VAL A 524 10.19 -25.44 -1.05
N LYS A 525 10.96 -25.75 -0.01
CA LYS A 525 11.12 -27.13 0.42
C LYS A 525 9.82 -27.60 1.08
N ALA A 526 9.39 -28.81 0.72
CA ALA A 526 8.22 -29.43 1.33
C ALA A 526 8.34 -29.53 2.88
N GLU A 527 9.57 -29.63 3.38
CA GLU A 527 9.90 -29.66 4.80
C GLU A 527 9.57 -28.32 5.50
N ASP A 528 9.82 -27.18 4.84
CA ASP A 528 9.51 -25.85 5.39
C ASP A 528 7.99 -25.63 5.48
N ILE A 529 7.25 -26.17 4.50
CA ILE A 529 5.78 -26.16 4.49
C ILE A 529 5.24 -27.02 5.64
N GLN A 530 5.76 -28.24 5.80
CA GLN A 530 5.28 -29.16 6.83
C GLN A 530 5.58 -28.63 8.24
N LYS A 531 6.78 -28.12 8.46
CA LYS A 531 7.17 -27.51 9.74
C LYS A 531 6.23 -26.36 10.11
N TYR A 532 5.93 -25.48 9.13
CA TYR A 532 5.03 -24.36 9.36
C TYR A 532 3.60 -24.81 9.69
N LEU A 533 3.08 -25.84 9.00
CA LEU A 533 1.75 -26.41 9.30
C LEU A 533 1.69 -27.04 10.69
N ASP A 534 2.78 -27.64 11.14
CA ASP A 534 2.89 -28.22 12.47
C ASP A 534 3.00 -27.14 13.56
N ASP A 535 3.76 -26.06 13.31
CA ASP A 535 3.86 -24.88 14.19
C ASP A 535 2.52 -24.15 14.31
N LEU A 536 1.75 -24.07 13.22
CA LEU A 536 0.38 -23.51 13.21
C LEU A 536 -0.59 -24.33 14.08
N LYS A 537 -0.60 -25.65 13.91
CA LYS A 537 -1.45 -26.51 14.72
C LYS A 537 -1.13 -26.39 16.21
N ALA A 538 0.16 -26.33 16.53
CA ALA A 538 0.62 -26.14 17.90
C ALA A 538 0.16 -24.78 18.47
N ALA A 539 0.23 -23.71 17.68
CA ALA A 539 -0.22 -22.37 18.07
C ALA A 539 -1.76 -22.31 18.25
N GLU A 540 -2.53 -22.96 17.34
CA GLU A 540 -3.99 -23.05 17.47
C GLU A 540 -4.41 -23.85 18.70
N GLU A 541 -3.74 -24.95 19.01
CA GLU A 541 -3.99 -25.75 20.21
C GLU A 541 -3.65 -24.98 21.48
N GLU A 542 -2.55 -24.21 21.49
CA GLU A 542 -2.18 -23.37 22.62
C GLU A 542 -3.17 -22.21 22.82
N ALA A 543 -3.61 -21.56 21.74
CA ALA A 543 -4.62 -20.50 21.80
C ALA A 543 -5.96 -21.02 22.31
N LYS A 544 -6.36 -22.23 21.89
CA LYS A 544 -7.57 -22.90 22.38
C LYS A 544 -7.47 -23.23 23.86
N ARG A 545 -6.33 -23.75 24.32
CA ARG A 545 -6.09 -24.05 25.73
C ARG A 545 -6.13 -22.78 26.59
N LYS A 546 -5.47 -21.68 26.14
CA LYS A 546 -5.53 -20.39 26.86
C LYS A 546 -6.95 -19.85 26.98
N LYS A 547 -7.73 -19.97 25.91
CA LYS A 547 -9.14 -19.54 25.91
C LYS A 547 -9.99 -20.38 26.87
N GLU A 548 -9.80 -21.71 26.91
CA GLU A 548 -10.48 -22.61 27.87
C GLU A 548 -10.06 -22.30 29.31
N GLU A 549 -8.79 -21.97 29.58
CA GLU A 549 -8.29 -21.56 30.90
C GLU A 549 -8.89 -20.20 31.33
N GLU A 550 -8.99 -19.22 30.42
CA GLU A 550 -9.64 -17.93 30.69
C GLU A 550 -11.15 -18.06 30.94
N GLU A 551 -11.84 -18.87 30.17
CA GLU A 551 -13.27 -19.14 30.38
C GLU A 551 -13.51 -19.83 31.74
N LYS A 552 -12.62 -20.75 32.13
CA LYS A 552 -12.68 -21.41 33.42
C LYS A 552 -12.39 -20.48 34.59
N ALA A 553 -11.39 -19.57 34.43
CA ALA A 553 -11.10 -18.56 35.44
C ALA A 553 -12.25 -17.56 35.61
N LYS A 554 -12.88 -17.12 34.51
CA LYS A 554 -14.08 -16.26 34.55
C LYS A 554 -15.26 -16.95 35.23
N ALA A 555 -15.48 -18.23 34.94
CA ALA A 555 -16.56 -19.02 35.58
C ALA A 555 -16.33 -19.21 37.09
N GLU A 556 -15.07 -19.42 37.52
CA GLU A 556 -14.70 -19.50 38.93
C GLU A 556 -14.89 -18.17 39.67
N GLU A 557 -14.53 -17.06 39.02
CA GLU A 557 -14.75 -15.68 39.57
C GLU A 557 -16.24 -15.33 39.70
N GLU A 558 -17.07 -15.69 38.69
CA GLU A 558 -18.52 -15.53 38.76
C GLU A 558 -19.15 -16.39 39.85
N ALA A 559 -18.70 -17.64 39.98
CA ALA A 559 -19.18 -18.53 41.04
C ALA A 559 -18.83 -17.99 42.43
N LYS A 560 -17.63 -17.42 42.59
CA LYS A 560 -17.21 -16.81 43.86
C LYS A 560 -18.02 -15.54 44.19
N LYS A 561 -18.30 -14.69 43.23
CA LYS A 561 -19.17 -13.52 43.41
C LYS A 561 -20.60 -13.90 43.81
N LYS A 562 -21.16 -14.94 43.17
CA LYS A 562 -22.49 -15.43 43.53
C LYS A 562 -22.52 -16.01 44.94
N ALA A 563 -21.48 -16.72 45.39
CA ALA A 563 -21.38 -17.25 46.73
C ALA A 563 -21.27 -16.14 47.79
N GLU A 564 -20.50 -15.07 47.50
CA GLU A 564 -20.38 -13.87 48.36
C GLU A 564 -21.73 -13.10 48.45
N GLU A 565 -22.46 -13.00 47.35
CA GLU A 565 -23.79 -12.37 47.34
C GLU A 565 -24.84 -13.22 48.11
N GLU A 566 -24.79 -14.54 48.04
CA GLU A 566 -25.68 -15.42 48.84
C GLU A 566 -25.36 -15.33 50.32
N GLU A 567 -24.07 -15.29 50.68
CA GLU A 567 -23.66 -15.14 52.10
C GLU A 567 -24.07 -13.76 52.65
N ALA A 568 -23.95 -12.69 51.86
CA ALA A 568 -24.40 -11.34 52.24
C ALA A 568 -25.91 -11.29 52.46
N LYS A 569 -26.72 -11.95 51.59
CA LYS A 569 -28.17 -12.02 51.76
C LYS A 569 -28.58 -12.80 52.99
N LYS A 570 -27.92 -13.91 53.30
CA LYS A 570 -28.16 -14.67 54.54
C LYS A 570 -27.90 -13.86 55.80
N LYS A 571 -26.79 -13.10 55.83
CA LYS A 571 -26.47 -12.20 56.94
C LYS A 571 -27.52 -11.10 57.12
N GLU A 572 -27.99 -10.52 56.01
CA GLU A 572 -29.05 -9.51 56.04
C GLU A 572 -30.40 -10.08 56.51
N GLU A 573 -30.76 -11.30 56.14
CA GLU A 573 -31.94 -12.02 56.64
C GLU A 573 -31.85 -12.36 58.14
N GLU A 574 -30.68 -12.82 58.63
CA GLU A 574 -30.43 -13.08 60.05
C GLU A 574 -30.49 -11.76 60.88
N GLU A 575 -29.99 -10.65 60.35
CA GLU A 575 -30.05 -9.37 61.04
C GLU A 575 -31.47 -8.80 61.08
N LYS A 576 -32.26 -8.98 60.01
CA LYS A 576 -33.69 -8.62 59.99
C LYS A 576 -34.51 -9.50 60.97
N ALA A 577 -34.20 -10.80 61.08
CA ALA A 577 -34.87 -11.69 62.05
C ALA A 577 -34.57 -11.28 63.50
N LYS A 578 -33.31 -10.97 63.85
CA LYS A 578 -32.93 -10.47 65.18
C LYS A 578 -33.63 -9.15 65.54
N ASN A 579 -33.67 -8.20 64.60
CA ASN A 579 -34.34 -6.91 64.81
C ASN A 579 -35.86 -7.11 65.02
N THR A 580 -36.48 -8.09 64.35
CA THR A 580 -37.93 -8.40 64.52
C THR A 580 -38.20 -9.07 65.87
N GLU A 581 -37.28 -9.90 66.40
CA GLU A 581 -37.37 -10.48 67.74
C GLU A 581 -37.18 -9.42 68.85
N GLU A 582 -36.24 -8.48 68.68
CA GLU A 582 -36.03 -7.37 69.61
C GLU A 582 -37.24 -6.38 69.64
N GLU A 583 -37.89 -6.11 68.51
CA GLU A 583 -39.13 -5.31 68.48
C GLU A 583 -40.32 -6.03 69.16
N LYS A 584 -40.43 -7.36 68.99
CA LYS A 584 -41.46 -8.12 69.71
C LYS A 584 -41.22 -8.14 71.21
N ALA A 585 -39.96 -8.29 71.67
CA ALA A 585 -39.63 -8.25 73.09
C ALA A 585 -39.84 -6.86 73.73
N LYS A 586 -39.80 -5.76 72.99
CA LYS A 586 -40.09 -4.39 73.44
C LYS A 586 -41.59 -4.07 73.48
N THR A 587 -42.42 -4.87 72.80
CA THR A 587 -43.89 -4.70 72.79
C THR A 587 -44.58 -5.54 73.84
N GLU A 588 -43.91 -6.55 74.41
CA GLU A 588 -44.44 -7.41 75.51
C GLU A 588 -43.99 -6.99 76.94
N ALA A 589 -43.16 -5.96 77.07
CA ALA A 589 -42.72 -5.34 78.33
C ALA A 589 -43.43 -4.00 78.57
#